data_f003c954df8ac512c79202b439a2f35e
#
_entry.id   f003c954df8ac512c79202b439a2f35e
#
_cell.length_a   1.000
_cell.length_b   1.000
_cell.length_c   1.000
_cell.angle_alpha   90.00
_cell.angle_beta   90.00
_cell.angle_gamma   90.00
#
_symmetry.space_group_name_H-M   'P 1'
#
loop_
_entity.id
_entity.type
_entity.pdbx_description
1 polymer ?
#
loop_
_entity_poly.entity_id
_entity_poly.type
_entity_poly.pdbx_seq_one_letter_code
_entity_poly.pdbx_strand_id
1 'polypeptide(L)'
;LPTTGAGSFKNLILPSITLGVSIAAIIARFTRSSVIEVMKEDYVRTARAKGLREKTVIWKHVFRNCMISVVTVVGLQFGFLLGGSVVTETVFAFPGLGSLLIESVNYRDYPAIQSLILIFSLHFVLINLVVDVLYAVLNPEIQLS
;
A
#
# COMPACT_ATOMS: atom_id res chain seq x y z
N LEU A 1 13.36 -23.73 1.72
CA LEU A 1 12.86 -22.95 0.59
C LEU A 1 14.04 -22.47 -0.23
N PRO A 2 14.02 -22.60 -1.57
CA PRO A 2 15.10 -22.08 -2.41
C PRO A 2 15.12 -20.55 -2.27
N THR A 3 16.30 -20.01 -2.02
CA THR A 3 16.49 -18.60 -1.66
C THR A 3 16.84 -17.71 -2.85
N THR A 4 17.14 -18.29 -4.00
CA THR A 4 17.66 -17.53 -5.17
C THR A 4 17.05 -18.03 -6.49
N GLY A 5 16.85 -17.09 -7.42
CA GLY A 5 16.43 -17.35 -8.80
C GLY A 5 14.93 -17.49 -9.03
N ALA A 6 14.50 -17.43 -10.31
CA ALA A 6 13.09 -17.38 -10.72
C ALA A 6 12.49 -18.76 -11.12
N GLY A 7 13.09 -19.87 -10.71
CA GLY A 7 12.71 -21.20 -11.23
C GLY A 7 11.38 -21.79 -10.74
N SER A 8 10.75 -21.24 -9.69
CA SER A 8 9.49 -21.76 -9.14
C SER A 8 8.75 -20.69 -8.33
N PHE A 9 7.42 -20.83 -8.25
CA PHE A 9 6.59 -20.01 -7.34
C PHE A 9 7.07 -20.03 -5.89
N LYS A 10 7.77 -21.09 -5.46
CA LYS A 10 8.36 -21.18 -4.11
C LYS A 10 9.44 -20.12 -3.85
N ASN A 11 10.11 -19.64 -4.88
CA ASN A 11 11.15 -18.62 -4.77
C ASN A 11 10.57 -17.21 -4.53
N LEU A 12 9.28 -17.00 -4.87
CA LEU A 12 8.55 -15.76 -4.60
C LEU A 12 8.12 -15.61 -3.15
N ILE A 13 7.99 -16.71 -2.41
CA ILE A 13 7.44 -16.70 -1.05
C ILE A 13 8.29 -15.84 -0.10
N LEU A 14 9.60 -16.03 -0.09
CA LEU A 14 10.49 -15.28 0.80
C LEU A 14 10.53 -13.78 0.49
N PRO A 15 10.75 -13.33 -0.75
CA PRO A 15 10.70 -11.91 -1.10
C PRO A 15 9.35 -11.28 -0.76
N SER A 16 8.25 -11.98 -1.05
CA SER A 16 6.90 -11.49 -0.77
C SER A 16 6.62 -11.35 0.73
N ILE A 17 7.06 -12.30 1.55
CA ILE A 17 6.94 -12.21 3.01
C ILE A 17 7.78 -11.05 3.53
N THR A 18 9.01 -10.89 3.06
CA THR A 18 9.92 -9.83 3.51
C THR A 18 9.31 -8.45 3.27
N LEU A 19 8.81 -8.19 2.05
CA LEU A 19 8.15 -6.94 1.72
C LEU A 19 6.79 -6.80 2.44
N GLY A 20 6.00 -7.86 2.46
CA GLY A 20 4.66 -7.86 3.01
C GLY A 20 4.62 -7.64 4.51
N VAL A 21 5.51 -8.27 5.29
CA VAL A 21 5.56 -8.11 6.75
C VAL A 21 5.92 -6.68 7.14
N SER A 22 6.88 -6.06 6.44
CA SER A 22 7.29 -4.69 6.72
C SER A 22 6.13 -3.72 6.55
N ILE A 23 5.38 -3.84 5.46
CA ILE A 23 4.23 -2.97 5.15
C ILE A 23 3.03 -3.30 6.03
N ALA A 24 2.75 -4.58 6.26
CA ALA A 24 1.66 -5.00 7.15
C ALA A 24 1.82 -4.42 8.56
N ALA A 25 3.05 -4.37 9.09
CA ALA A 25 3.31 -3.78 10.40
C ALA A 25 2.99 -2.27 10.44
N ILE A 26 3.33 -1.53 9.38
CA ILE A 26 3.05 -0.09 9.27
C ILE A 26 1.54 0.14 9.17
N ILE A 27 0.87 -0.57 8.26
CA ILE A 27 -0.58 -0.44 8.03
C ILE A 27 -1.35 -0.83 9.30
N ALA A 28 -0.98 -1.94 9.97
CA ALA A 28 -1.65 -2.38 11.19
C ALA A 28 -1.52 -1.36 12.32
N ARG A 29 -0.33 -0.79 12.52
CA ARG A 29 -0.10 0.26 13.52
C ARG A 29 -0.90 1.51 13.22
N PHE A 30 -0.89 1.95 11.98
CA PHE A 30 -1.64 3.11 11.54
C PHE A 30 -3.15 2.90 11.67
N THR A 31 -3.67 1.76 11.21
CA THR A 31 -5.09 1.41 11.33
C THR A 31 -5.53 1.39 12.79
N ARG A 32 -4.74 0.80 13.68
CA ARG A 32 -5.04 0.82 15.12
C ARG A 32 -5.12 2.24 15.67
N SER A 33 -4.17 3.09 15.34
CA SER A 33 -4.15 4.48 15.79
C SER A 33 -5.37 5.24 15.27
N SER A 34 -5.67 5.11 13.98
CA SER A 34 -6.82 5.76 13.33
C SER A 34 -8.16 5.30 13.94
N VAL A 35 -8.33 4.01 14.22
CA VAL A 35 -9.54 3.50 14.89
C VAL A 35 -9.70 4.11 16.28
N ILE A 36 -8.62 4.16 17.09
CA ILE A 36 -8.66 4.74 18.45
C ILE A 36 -9.02 6.23 18.41
N GLU A 37 -8.51 6.95 17.42
CA GLU A 37 -8.79 8.38 17.23
C GLU A 37 -10.26 8.61 16.86
N VAL A 38 -10.74 7.91 15.83
CA VAL A 38 -12.14 7.98 15.39
C VAL A 38 -13.14 7.56 16.48
N MET A 39 -12.78 6.60 17.32
CA MET A 39 -13.64 6.18 18.46
C MET A 39 -13.86 7.27 19.50
N LYS A 40 -13.03 8.30 19.55
CA LYS A 40 -13.14 9.43 20.48
C LYS A 40 -14.00 10.57 19.94
N GLU A 41 -14.33 10.53 18.67
CA GLU A 41 -15.10 11.57 17.98
C GLU A 41 -16.54 11.70 18.54
N ASP A 42 -17.06 12.91 18.58
CA ASP A 42 -18.37 13.22 19.17
C ASP A 42 -19.53 12.53 18.46
N TYR A 43 -19.45 12.31 17.14
CA TYR A 43 -20.49 11.60 16.41
C TYR A 43 -20.58 10.11 16.80
N VAL A 44 -19.46 9.49 17.18
CA VAL A 44 -19.45 8.12 17.70
C VAL A 44 -20.09 8.06 19.08
N ARG A 45 -19.80 9.05 19.92
CA ARG A 45 -20.42 9.22 21.23
C ARG A 45 -21.95 9.44 21.12
N THR A 46 -22.36 10.26 20.16
CA THR A 46 -23.77 10.50 19.85
C THR A 46 -24.48 9.24 19.34
N ALA A 47 -23.83 8.46 18.49
CA ALA A 47 -24.37 7.19 17.99
C ALA A 47 -24.59 6.18 19.13
N ARG A 48 -23.71 6.11 20.11
CA ARG A 48 -23.88 5.30 21.33
C ARG A 48 -25.00 5.81 22.20
N ALA A 49 -25.11 7.14 22.38
CA ALA A 49 -26.19 7.76 23.16
C ALA A 49 -27.57 7.50 22.55
N LYS A 50 -27.68 7.33 21.23
CA LYS A 50 -28.90 6.93 20.54
C LYS A 50 -29.26 5.44 20.70
N GLY A 51 -28.50 4.67 21.47
CA GLY A 51 -28.76 3.25 21.76
C GLY A 51 -28.42 2.30 20.62
N LEU A 52 -27.59 2.71 19.65
CA LEU A 52 -27.15 1.83 18.59
C LEU A 52 -26.26 0.70 19.14
N ARG A 53 -26.43 -0.51 18.57
CA ARG A 53 -25.60 -1.66 18.92
C ARG A 53 -24.13 -1.37 18.64
N GLU A 54 -23.24 -1.72 19.54
CA GLU A 54 -21.80 -1.46 19.44
C GLU A 54 -21.18 -1.98 18.11
N LYS A 55 -21.62 -3.13 17.62
CA LYS A 55 -21.24 -3.64 16.29
C LYS A 55 -21.58 -2.66 15.16
N THR A 56 -22.75 -2.05 15.22
CA THR A 56 -23.19 -1.07 14.20
C THR A 56 -22.38 0.20 14.29
N VAL A 57 -22.08 0.67 15.50
CA VAL A 57 -21.23 1.84 15.72
C VAL A 57 -19.84 1.60 15.15
N ILE A 58 -19.22 0.46 15.46
CA ILE A 58 -17.87 0.13 14.98
C ILE A 58 -17.83 0.00 13.46
N TRP A 59 -18.70 -0.82 12.85
CA TRP A 59 -18.60 -1.11 11.43
C TRP A 59 -19.10 0.02 10.53
N LYS A 60 -20.18 0.69 10.91
CA LYS A 60 -20.82 1.70 10.07
C LYS A 60 -20.26 3.10 10.28
N HIS A 61 -19.86 3.44 11.51
CA HIS A 61 -19.39 4.80 11.84
C HIS A 61 -17.87 4.87 12.01
N VAL A 62 -17.26 3.96 12.78
CA VAL A 62 -15.82 4.00 13.04
C VAL A 62 -15.02 3.47 11.86
N PHE A 63 -15.30 2.24 11.42
CA PHE A 63 -14.52 1.57 10.38
C PHE A 63 -14.56 2.32 9.05
N ARG A 64 -15.74 2.75 8.61
CA ARG A 64 -15.88 3.49 7.36
C ARG A 64 -15.05 4.78 7.36
N ASN A 65 -15.05 5.52 8.46
CA ASN A 65 -14.30 6.77 8.58
C ASN A 65 -12.79 6.55 8.68
N CYS A 66 -12.34 5.56 9.46
CA CYS A 66 -10.91 5.27 9.54
C CYS A 66 -10.35 4.70 8.22
N MET A 67 -11.16 4.00 7.42
CA MET A 67 -10.73 3.46 6.13
C MET A 67 -10.31 4.54 5.14
N ILE A 68 -10.85 5.74 5.22
CA ILE A 68 -10.44 6.87 4.39
C ILE A 68 -8.94 7.15 4.59
N SER A 69 -8.52 7.30 5.84
CA SER A 69 -7.10 7.53 6.18
C SER A 69 -6.23 6.32 5.90
N VAL A 70 -6.74 5.11 6.15
CA VAL A 70 -6.01 3.85 5.91
C VAL A 70 -5.73 3.65 4.43
N VAL A 71 -6.70 3.89 3.54
CA VAL A 71 -6.53 3.77 2.08
C VAL A 71 -5.46 4.72 1.58
N THR A 72 -5.40 5.95 2.09
CA THR A 72 -4.35 6.91 1.75
C THR A 72 -2.96 6.38 2.13
N VAL A 73 -2.82 5.85 3.35
CA VAL A 73 -1.53 5.27 3.79
C VAL A 73 -1.16 4.03 2.98
N VAL A 74 -2.13 3.17 2.67
CA VAL A 74 -1.90 2.01 1.79
C VAL A 74 -1.38 2.46 0.43
N GLY A 75 -1.96 3.50 -0.18
CA GLY A 75 -1.48 4.07 -1.45
C GLY A 75 -0.04 4.56 -1.38
N LEU A 76 0.31 5.31 -0.33
CA LEU A 76 1.69 5.74 -0.11
C LEU A 76 2.66 4.56 0.06
N GLN A 77 2.24 3.49 0.74
CA GLN A 77 3.06 2.30 0.91
C GLN A 77 3.32 1.55 -0.42
N PHE A 78 2.41 1.60 -1.38
CA PHE A 78 2.67 1.08 -2.72
C PHE A 78 3.80 1.83 -3.44
N GLY A 79 3.91 3.15 -3.23
CA GLY A 79 5.05 3.92 -3.72
C GLY A 79 6.38 3.43 -3.13
N PHE A 80 6.41 3.17 -1.82
CA PHE A 80 7.59 2.59 -1.15
C PHE A 80 7.91 1.16 -1.61
N LEU A 81 6.89 0.37 -1.96
CA LEU A 81 7.10 -0.98 -2.52
C LEU A 81 7.92 -0.96 -3.80
N LEU A 82 7.69 0.01 -4.68
CA LEU A 82 8.46 0.12 -5.93
C LEU A 82 9.95 0.31 -5.66
N GLY A 83 10.31 1.15 -4.68
CA GLY A 83 11.71 1.30 -4.27
C GLY A 83 12.27 0.09 -3.50
N GLY A 84 11.48 -0.47 -2.59
CA GLY A 84 11.86 -1.63 -1.78
C GLY A 84 12.00 -2.93 -2.59
N SER A 85 11.24 -3.08 -3.67
CA SER A 85 11.34 -4.24 -4.55
C SER A 85 12.71 -4.34 -5.23
N VAL A 86 13.29 -3.21 -5.63
CA VAL A 86 14.62 -3.15 -6.26
C VAL A 86 15.68 -3.81 -5.36
N VAL A 87 15.69 -3.44 -4.07
CA VAL A 87 16.64 -3.99 -3.09
C VAL A 87 16.36 -5.48 -2.85
N THR A 88 15.09 -5.83 -2.69
CA THR A 88 14.68 -7.22 -2.45
C THR A 88 15.02 -8.12 -3.63
N GLU A 89 14.74 -7.69 -4.85
CA GLU A 89 15.10 -8.43 -6.07
C GLU A 89 16.61 -8.66 -6.16
N THR A 90 17.41 -7.66 -5.82
CA THR A 90 18.86 -7.76 -5.84
C THR A 90 19.36 -8.73 -4.77
N VAL A 91 18.86 -8.66 -3.53
CA VAL A 91 19.27 -9.53 -2.41
C VAL A 91 18.89 -10.99 -2.68
N PHE A 92 17.71 -11.24 -3.24
CA PHE A 92 17.25 -12.60 -3.54
C PHE A 92 17.65 -13.09 -4.94
N ALA A 93 18.46 -12.29 -5.69
CA ALA A 93 18.82 -12.57 -7.09
C ALA A 93 17.60 -12.95 -7.95
N PHE A 94 16.50 -12.24 -7.74
CA PHE A 94 15.26 -12.45 -8.47
C PHE A 94 15.25 -11.56 -9.72
N PRO A 95 15.06 -12.10 -10.93
CA PRO A 95 15.00 -11.32 -12.16
C PRO A 95 13.70 -10.53 -12.22
N GLY A 96 13.76 -9.26 -11.89
CA GLY A 96 12.65 -8.32 -11.92
C GLY A 96 13.05 -6.98 -12.56
N LEU A 97 12.10 -6.05 -12.59
CA LEU A 97 12.33 -4.72 -13.17
C LEU A 97 13.34 -3.91 -12.35
N GLY A 98 13.39 -4.12 -11.05
CA GLY A 98 14.33 -3.43 -10.16
C GLY A 98 15.77 -3.91 -10.35
N SER A 99 15.97 -5.23 -10.45
CA SER A 99 17.29 -5.81 -10.73
C SER A 99 17.78 -5.40 -12.11
N LEU A 100 16.89 -5.35 -13.12
CA LEU A 100 17.19 -4.88 -14.47
C LEU A 100 17.59 -3.39 -14.46
N LEU A 101 16.94 -2.56 -13.62
CA LEU A 101 17.31 -1.16 -13.49
C LEU A 101 18.74 -1.00 -12.96
N ILE A 102 19.11 -1.74 -11.90
CA ILE A 102 20.48 -1.71 -11.35
C ILE A 102 21.49 -2.18 -12.39
N GLU A 103 21.17 -3.25 -13.11
CA GLU A 103 22.03 -3.77 -14.18
C GLU A 103 22.24 -2.73 -15.29
N SER A 104 21.17 -2.09 -15.76
CA SER A 104 21.21 -1.04 -16.77
C SER A 104 22.05 0.17 -16.32
N VAL A 105 21.98 0.54 -15.05
CA VAL A 105 22.81 1.60 -14.47
C VAL A 105 24.28 1.22 -14.49
N ASN A 106 24.62 -0.03 -14.12
CA ASN A 106 25.99 -0.51 -14.12
C ASN A 106 26.60 -0.53 -15.53
N TYR A 107 25.81 -0.90 -16.54
CA TYR A 107 26.22 -0.90 -17.95
C TYR A 107 26.07 0.47 -18.63
N ARG A 108 25.55 1.48 -17.95
CA ARG A 108 25.28 2.83 -18.50
C ARG A 108 24.36 2.81 -19.72
N ASP A 109 23.40 1.87 -19.71
CA ASP A 109 22.38 1.77 -20.77
C ASP A 109 21.27 2.79 -20.53
N TYR A 110 21.47 4.01 -21.01
CA TYR A 110 20.53 5.11 -20.82
C TYR A 110 19.13 4.86 -21.42
N PRO A 111 19.00 4.27 -22.62
CA PRO A 111 17.69 3.91 -23.15
C PRO A 111 16.90 2.96 -22.27
N ALA A 112 17.55 1.93 -21.73
CA ALA A 112 16.93 0.98 -20.81
C ALA A 112 16.54 1.67 -19.48
N ILE A 113 17.41 2.51 -18.91
CA ILE A 113 17.14 3.27 -17.69
C ILE A 113 15.91 4.15 -17.86
N GLN A 114 15.84 4.92 -18.96
CA GLN A 114 14.72 5.82 -19.24
C GLN A 114 13.40 5.04 -19.39
N SER A 115 13.42 3.93 -20.10
CA SER A 115 12.25 3.07 -20.29
C SER A 115 11.74 2.49 -18.96
N LEU A 116 12.64 2.02 -18.11
CA LEU A 116 12.30 1.47 -16.81
C LEU A 116 11.74 2.52 -15.84
N ILE A 117 12.34 3.72 -15.82
CA ILE A 117 11.82 4.84 -15.03
C ILE A 117 10.41 5.22 -15.50
N LEU A 118 10.17 5.24 -16.82
CA LEU A 118 8.85 5.51 -17.37
C LEU A 118 7.82 4.46 -16.92
N ILE A 119 8.20 3.17 -16.97
CA ILE A 119 7.34 2.07 -16.51
C ILE A 119 7.02 2.20 -15.01
N PHE A 120 8.02 2.47 -14.16
CA PHE A 120 7.80 2.68 -12.73
C PHE A 120 6.90 3.88 -12.46
N SER A 121 7.12 5.00 -13.16
CA SER A 121 6.30 6.20 -13.04
C SER A 121 4.85 5.93 -13.44
N LEU A 122 4.64 5.19 -14.54
CA LEU A 122 3.31 4.81 -14.99
C LEU A 122 2.59 3.93 -13.96
N HIS A 123 3.27 2.93 -13.40
CA HIS A 123 2.72 2.09 -12.34
C HIS A 123 2.34 2.90 -11.11
N PHE A 124 3.21 3.83 -10.69
CA PHE A 124 2.94 4.71 -9.56
C PHE A 124 1.70 5.58 -9.79
N VAL A 125 1.56 6.18 -10.96
CA VAL A 125 0.38 6.99 -11.32
C VAL A 125 -0.89 6.15 -11.34
N LEU A 126 -0.84 4.94 -11.92
CA LEU A 126 -2.00 4.03 -11.94
C LEU A 126 -2.44 3.61 -10.54
N ILE A 127 -1.50 3.29 -9.67
CA ILE A 127 -1.80 2.92 -8.28
C ILE A 127 -2.43 4.11 -7.54
N ASN A 128 -1.88 5.31 -7.67
CA ASN A 128 -2.45 6.51 -7.06
C ASN A 128 -3.85 6.78 -7.60
N LEU A 129 -4.08 6.64 -8.90
CA LEU A 129 -5.41 6.80 -9.48
C LEU A 129 -6.42 5.81 -8.87
N VAL A 130 -6.03 4.55 -8.68
CA VAL A 130 -6.89 3.55 -8.02
C VAL A 130 -7.18 3.97 -6.57
N VAL A 131 -6.18 4.44 -5.84
CA VAL A 131 -6.34 4.94 -4.47
C VAL A 131 -7.29 6.14 -4.42
N ASP A 132 -7.17 7.09 -5.35
CA ASP A 132 -8.02 8.27 -5.43
C ASP A 132 -9.48 7.90 -5.74
N VAL A 133 -9.69 6.93 -6.64
CA VAL A 133 -11.03 6.39 -6.92
C VAL A 133 -11.61 5.70 -5.68
N LEU A 134 -10.83 4.89 -4.98
CA LEU A 134 -11.27 4.26 -3.73
C LEU A 134 -11.61 5.31 -2.67
N TYR A 135 -10.80 6.36 -2.57
CA TYR A 135 -11.05 7.48 -1.67
C TYR A 135 -12.37 8.19 -2.00
N ALA A 136 -12.63 8.48 -3.26
CA ALA A 136 -13.87 9.10 -3.70
C ALA A 136 -15.12 8.23 -3.41
N VAL A 137 -15.00 6.91 -3.55
CA VAL A 137 -16.09 5.97 -3.23
C VAL A 137 -16.34 5.87 -1.72
N LEU A 138 -15.30 5.94 -0.91
CA LEU A 138 -15.42 5.86 0.55
C LEU A 138 -15.92 7.16 1.18
N ASN A 139 -15.61 8.31 0.57
CA ASN A 139 -16.01 9.62 1.05
C ASN A 139 -16.98 10.31 0.07
N PRO A 140 -18.31 10.06 0.18
CA PRO A 140 -19.30 10.64 -0.71
C PRO A 140 -19.51 12.15 -0.49
N GLU A 141 -18.89 12.77 0.52
CA GLU A 141 -18.99 14.21 0.78
C GLU A 141 -18.07 15.06 -0.12
N ILE A 142 -17.14 14.44 -0.85
CA ILE A 142 -16.38 15.12 -1.90
C ILE A 142 -17.20 15.06 -3.19
N GLN A 143 -18.39 15.66 -3.18
CA GLN A 143 -19.02 16.08 -4.41
C GLN A 143 -18.49 17.46 -4.74
N LEU A 144 -17.65 17.45 -5.77
CA LEU A 144 -17.25 18.55 -6.63
C LEU A 144 -18.02 19.86 -6.37
N SER A 145 -17.38 20.81 -5.73
CA SER A 145 -17.66 22.23 -5.86
C SER A 145 -16.69 22.85 -6.84
#